data_3d822ef5610a5b2e36546c45dfc6b478
#
_entry.id   3d822ef5610a5b2e36546c45dfc6b478
#
_cell.length_a   1.000
_cell.length_b   1.000
_cell.length_c   1.000
_cell.angle_alpha   90.00
_cell.angle_beta   90.00
_cell.angle_gamma   90.00
#
_symmetry.space_group_name_H-M   'P 1'
#
loop_
_entity.id
_entity.type
_entity.pdbx_description
1 polymer ?
#
loop_
_entity_poly.entity_id
_entity_poly.type
_entity_poly.pdbx_seq_one_letter_code
_entity_poly.pdbx_strand_id
1 'polypeptide(L)'
;MMKGKKKSTSSIYESFSDLALMALGTFIFLFVTIVVTSKLTEMTEIPHLKENLSSLEDQLKASQADKKRLKQEMQKILETDPESQTQTILDAVGVGRKDFDLFIDGLKDVPGKDLHLVVDATGSMHGISGFLVPILRLIANRSGKDVSALTWFSDNNMQTYTGTMGDMFDHFMQGAPFTGSNEYIGRAFRAAEEDAPRPGAYLLIGDEPSDDSVTYSDIPSPVFALPLGRSDPDTEYEYGKIAQKTGGKMLHIYFK
;
A
#
# COMPACT_ATOMS: atom_id res chain seq x y z
N MET A 1 -58.85 -20.85 -77.52
CA MET A 1 -58.86 -19.60 -76.70
C MET A 1 -58.19 -19.84 -75.40
N MET A 2 -56.91 -19.49 -75.31
CA MET A 2 -56.12 -19.65 -74.07
C MET A 2 -56.09 -18.30 -73.26
N LYS A 3 -56.67 -18.30 -72.12
CA LYS A 3 -56.60 -17.17 -71.13
C LYS A 3 -55.30 -17.30 -70.35
N GLY A 4 -54.35 -16.41 -70.62
CA GLY A 4 -53.09 -16.35 -69.95
C GLY A 4 -53.20 -15.93 -68.47
N LYS A 5 -52.52 -16.64 -67.61
CA LYS A 5 -52.33 -16.37 -66.16
C LYS A 5 -51.42 -15.17 -65.98
N LYS A 6 -51.99 -14.00 -65.74
CA LYS A 6 -51.26 -12.81 -65.23
C LYS A 6 -51.56 -12.65 -63.72
N LYS A 7 -50.95 -13.48 -62.85
CA LYS A 7 -51.22 -13.39 -61.42
C LYS A 7 -50.04 -13.80 -60.52
N SER A 8 -48.80 -13.59 -60.95
CA SER A 8 -47.67 -14.02 -60.12
C SER A 8 -46.72 -12.89 -59.67
N THR A 9 -46.63 -11.81 -60.42
CA THR A 9 -45.69 -10.72 -60.11
C THR A 9 -46.17 -9.76 -59.03
N SER A 10 -47.50 -9.49 -58.95
CA SER A 10 -48.08 -8.61 -57.93
C SER A 10 -47.88 -9.14 -56.49
N SER A 11 -48.06 -10.43 -56.29
CA SER A 11 -47.90 -11.09 -54.97
C SER A 11 -46.46 -11.08 -54.42
N ILE A 12 -45.47 -11.12 -55.31
CA ILE A 12 -44.04 -11.08 -54.91
C ILE A 12 -43.67 -9.65 -54.43
N TYR A 13 -44.15 -8.63 -55.14
CA TYR A 13 -43.90 -7.23 -54.78
C TYR A 13 -44.63 -6.84 -53.47
N GLU A 14 -45.82 -7.33 -53.23
CA GLU A 14 -46.53 -7.14 -51.98
C GLU A 14 -45.78 -7.77 -50.81
N SER A 15 -45.37 -9.04 -50.93
CA SER A 15 -44.58 -9.72 -49.86
C SER A 15 -43.23 -9.08 -49.63
N PHE A 16 -42.59 -8.56 -50.67
CA PHE A 16 -41.31 -7.83 -50.49
C PHE A 16 -41.51 -6.47 -49.82
N SER A 17 -42.59 -5.76 -50.15
CA SER A 17 -42.96 -4.49 -49.51
C SER A 17 -43.23 -4.68 -48.03
N ASP A 18 -43.98 -5.72 -47.67
CA ASP A 18 -44.29 -6.03 -46.25
C ASP A 18 -43.05 -6.39 -45.45
N LEU A 19 -42.10 -7.18 -46.06
CA LEU A 19 -40.84 -7.51 -45.43
C LEU A 19 -39.96 -6.27 -45.27
N ALA A 20 -39.92 -5.37 -46.24
CA ALA A 20 -39.18 -4.12 -46.16
C ALA A 20 -39.76 -3.16 -45.09
N LEU A 21 -41.07 -3.10 -44.99
CA LEU A 21 -41.76 -2.31 -43.93
C LEU A 21 -41.51 -2.87 -42.55
N MET A 22 -41.54 -4.20 -42.35
CA MET A 22 -41.19 -4.84 -41.10
C MET A 22 -39.74 -4.59 -40.71
N ALA A 23 -38.81 -4.71 -41.65
CA ALA A 23 -37.39 -4.43 -41.43
C ALA A 23 -37.15 -2.96 -41.04
N LEU A 24 -37.82 -2.04 -41.73
CA LEU A 24 -37.74 -0.60 -41.42
C LEU A 24 -38.33 -0.30 -40.01
N GLY A 25 -39.49 -0.90 -39.68
CA GLY A 25 -40.12 -0.76 -38.37
C GLY A 25 -39.23 -1.27 -37.24
N THR A 26 -38.58 -2.44 -37.44
CA THR A 26 -37.64 -3.00 -36.48
C THR A 26 -36.40 -2.11 -36.31
N PHE A 27 -35.90 -1.57 -37.42
CA PHE A 27 -34.74 -0.67 -37.38
C PHE A 27 -35.06 0.64 -36.62
N ILE A 28 -36.23 1.25 -36.91
CA ILE A 28 -36.67 2.45 -36.20
C ILE A 28 -36.83 2.17 -34.68
N PHE A 29 -37.46 1.04 -34.34
CA PHE A 29 -37.65 0.64 -32.95
C PHE A 29 -36.28 0.47 -32.22
N LEU A 30 -35.33 -0.26 -32.82
CA LEU A 30 -34.01 -0.43 -32.29
C LEU A 30 -33.26 0.91 -32.15
N PHE A 31 -33.35 1.77 -33.15
CA PHE A 31 -32.73 3.10 -33.11
C PHE A 31 -33.26 3.96 -31.98
N VAL A 32 -34.61 4.01 -31.83
CA VAL A 32 -35.26 4.74 -30.74
C VAL A 32 -34.85 4.16 -29.38
N THR A 33 -34.80 2.84 -29.24
CA THR A 33 -34.39 2.18 -28.01
C THR A 33 -32.95 2.54 -27.64
N ILE A 34 -32.01 2.52 -28.61
CA ILE A 34 -30.61 2.90 -28.39
C ILE A 34 -30.51 4.37 -27.95
N VAL A 35 -31.20 5.27 -28.65
CA VAL A 35 -31.20 6.71 -28.30
C VAL A 35 -31.76 6.98 -26.92
N VAL A 36 -32.86 6.33 -26.56
CA VAL A 36 -33.49 6.48 -25.24
C VAL A 36 -32.60 5.91 -24.15
N THR A 37 -32.04 4.72 -24.36
CA THR A 37 -31.10 4.10 -23.37
C THR A 37 -29.86 4.94 -23.20
N SER A 38 -29.26 5.44 -24.27
CA SER A 38 -28.09 6.31 -24.22
C SER A 38 -28.38 7.60 -23.43
N LYS A 39 -29.53 8.24 -23.69
CA LYS A 39 -29.93 9.44 -22.93
C LYS A 39 -30.24 9.17 -21.46
N LEU A 40 -30.80 8.02 -21.13
CA LEU A 40 -31.05 7.64 -19.73
C LEU A 40 -29.73 7.43 -18.98
N THR A 41 -28.75 6.77 -19.59
CA THR A 41 -27.40 6.59 -19.03
C THR A 41 -26.70 7.95 -18.81
N GLU A 42 -26.79 8.86 -19.79
CA GLU A 42 -26.27 10.22 -19.65
C GLU A 42 -26.91 11.00 -18.49
N MET A 43 -28.21 10.85 -18.29
CA MET A 43 -28.94 11.60 -17.25
C MET A 43 -28.76 11.04 -15.83
N THR A 44 -28.46 9.75 -15.68
CA THR A 44 -28.39 9.10 -14.35
C THR A 44 -26.98 8.77 -13.90
N GLU A 45 -26.13 8.24 -14.77
CA GLU A 45 -24.79 7.77 -14.38
C GLU A 45 -23.73 8.88 -14.39
N ILE A 46 -23.75 9.77 -15.39
CA ILE A 46 -22.75 10.84 -15.49
C ILE A 46 -22.79 11.82 -14.31
N PRO A 47 -23.95 12.29 -13.81
CA PRO A 47 -24.00 13.14 -12.62
C PRO A 47 -23.44 12.44 -11.39
N HIS A 48 -23.79 11.16 -11.16
CA HIS A 48 -23.35 10.38 -10.02
C HIS A 48 -21.82 10.13 -10.06
N LEU A 49 -21.29 9.85 -11.25
CA LEU A 49 -19.84 9.72 -11.45
C LEU A 49 -19.10 11.04 -11.21
N LYS A 50 -19.67 12.18 -11.62
CA LYS A 50 -19.09 13.50 -11.35
C LYS A 50 -19.11 13.85 -9.87
N GLU A 51 -20.17 13.51 -9.16
CA GLU A 51 -20.27 13.73 -7.72
C GLU A 51 -19.25 12.88 -6.95
N ASN A 52 -19.10 11.61 -7.32
CA ASN A 52 -18.08 10.73 -6.75
C ASN A 52 -16.65 11.22 -7.05
N LEU A 53 -16.39 11.67 -8.27
CA LEU A 53 -15.11 12.27 -8.64
C LEU A 53 -14.80 13.52 -7.82
N SER A 54 -15.75 14.43 -7.68
CA SER A 54 -15.62 15.64 -6.85
C SER A 54 -15.34 15.29 -5.39
N SER A 55 -16.08 14.32 -4.84
CA SER A 55 -15.87 13.84 -3.47
C SER A 55 -14.47 13.23 -3.26
N LEU A 56 -14.00 12.42 -4.21
CA LEU A 56 -12.65 11.85 -4.19
C LEU A 56 -11.56 12.91 -4.32
N GLU A 57 -11.76 13.93 -5.17
CA GLU A 57 -10.84 15.06 -5.30
C GLU A 57 -10.75 15.87 -4.00
N ASP A 58 -11.88 16.09 -3.32
CA ASP A 58 -11.90 16.80 -2.03
C ASP A 58 -11.24 15.98 -0.92
N GLN A 59 -11.45 14.66 -0.88
CA GLN A 59 -10.76 13.75 0.04
C GLN A 59 -9.23 13.73 -0.23
N LEU A 60 -8.83 13.71 -1.49
CA LEU A 60 -7.42 13.77 -1.89
C LEU A 60 -6.77 15.08 -1.45
N LYS A 61 -7.46 16.22 -1.67
CA LYS A 61 -6.96 17.54 -1.24
C LYS A 61 -6.84 17.62 0.29
N ALA A 62 -7.84 17.12 1.02
CA ALA A 62 -7.80 17.07 2.48
C ALA A 62 -6.62 16.23 2.97
N SER A 63 -6.43 15.02 2.44
CA SER A 63 -5.31 14.14 2.75
C SER A 63 -3.95 14.77 2.43
N GLN A 64 -3.82 15.44 1.28
CA GLN A 64 -2.60 16.16 0.93
C GLN A 64 -2.31 17.35 1.86
N ALA A 65 -3.35 18.07 2.28
CA ALA A 65 -3.22 19.17 3.23
C ALA A 65 -2.77 18.68 4.61
N ASP A 66 -3.35 17.56 5.09
CA ASP A 66 -2.95 16.93 6.34
C ASP A 66 -1.52 16.38 6.28
N LYS A 67 -1.14 15.72 5.17
CA LYS A 67 0.24 15.27 4.94
C LYS A 67 1.24 16.44 4.94
N LYS A 68 0.87 17.57 4.35
CA LYS A 68 1.70 18.79 4.35
C LYS A 68 1.82 19.40 5.74
N ARG A 69 0.72 19.44 6.51
CA ARG A 69 0.72 19.93 7.89
C ARG A 69 1.59 19.06 8.78
N LEU A 70 1.44 17.76 8.68
CA LEU A 70 2.23 16.78 9.44
C LEU A 70 3.73 16.91 9.12
N LYS A 71 4.07 17.08 7.83
CA LYS A 71 5.46 17.30 7.40
C LYS A 71 6.04 18.60 7.97
N GLN A 72 5.24 19.67 8.06
CA GLN A 72 5.68 20.96 8.65
C GLN A 72 5.82 20.88 10.17
N GLU A 73 4.93 20.19 10.86
CA GLU A 73 5.03 19.92 12.31
C GLU A 73 6.26 19.07 12.63
N MET A 74 6.51 18.02 11.83
CA MET A 74 7.73 17.23 11.92
C MET A 74 9.01 18.06 11.71
N GLN A 75 9.01 18.95 10.74
CA GLN A 75 10.19 19.80 10.47
C GLN A 75 10.46 20.76 11.64
N LYS A 76 9.44 21.29 12.28
CA LYS A 76 9.58 22.10 13.51
C LYS A 76 10.12 21.28 14.69
N ILE A 77 9.69 20.02 14.82
CA ILE A 77 10.18 19.12 15.86
C ILE A 77 11.67 18.83 15.67
N LEU A 78 12.14 18.71 14.41
CA LEU A 78 13.54 18.45 14.07
C LEU A 78 14.50 19.63 14.34
N GLU A 79 13.98 20.81 14.58
CA GLU A 79 14.77 22.03 14.91
C GLU A 79 14.95 22.25 16.44
N THR A 80 14.34 21.37 17.28
CA THR A 80 14.36 21.47 18.74
C THR A 80 15.44 20.54 19.34
N ASP A 81 15.75 20.66 20.62
CA ASP A 81 16.68 19.77 21.34
C ASP A 81 16.33 18.28 21.16
N PRO A 82 17.33 17.39 20.86
CA PRO A 82 17.09 15.98 20.54
C PRO A 82 16.32 15.21 21.61
N GLU A 83 16.46 15.58 22.87
CA GLU A 83 15.78 14.94 23.99
C GLU A 83 14.28 15.32 24.04
N SER A 84 13.98 16.59 23.84
CA SER A 84 12.62 17.13 23.75
C SER A 84 11.89 16.61 22.52
N GLN A 85 12.61 16.44 21.40
CA GLN A 85 12.09 15.84 20.16
C GLN A 85 11.66 14.39 20.39
N THR A 86 12.54 13.61 21.06
CA THR A 86 12.26 12.21 21.37
C THR A 86 10.97 12.09 22.18
N GLN A 87 10.81 12.88 23.23
CA GLN A 87 9.62 12.84 24.06
C GLN A 87 8.37 13.22 23.27
N THR A 88 8.43 14.25 22.45
CA THR A 88 7.30 14.70 21.63
C THR A 88 6.86 13.63 20.62
N ILE A 89 7.82 12.94 19.98
CA ILE A 89 7.51 11.83 19.05
C ILE A 89 6.88 10.67 19.81
N LEU A 90 7.45 10.26 20.94
CA LEU A 90 6.93 9.15 21.74
C LEU A 90 5.53 9.44 22.27
N ASP A 91 5.26 10.65 22.74
CA ASP A 91 3.94 11.08 23.21
C ASP A 91 2.91 11.07 22.07
N ALA A 92 3.30 11.52 20.88
CA ALA A 92 2.44 11.55 19.69
C ALA A 92 2.03 10.15 19.23
N VAL A 93 2.89 9.15 19.40
CA VAL A 93 2.62 7.75 19.05
C VAL A 93 2.11 6.91 20.24
N GLY A 94 2.01 7.50 21.43
CA GLY A 94 1.56 6.80 22.62
C GLY A 94 2.55 5.75 23.17
N VAL A 95 3.83 5.86 22.83
CA VAL A 95 4.88 4.97 23.32
C VAL A 95 5.46 5.53 24.61
N GLY A 96 5.56 4.70 25.65
CA GLY A 96 6.21 5.07 26.90
C GLY A 96 7.73 5.21 26.71
N ARG A 97 8.33 6.28 27.26
CA ARG A 97 9.78 6.51 27.20
C ARG A 97 10.59 5.28 27.65
N LYS A 98 10.19 4.67 28.75
CA LYS A 98 10.87 3.49 29.31
C LYS A 98 10.79 2.29 28.38
N ASP A 99 9.66 2.07 27.74
CA ASP A 99 9.46 0.95 26.82
C ASP A 99 10.30 1.16 25.54
N PHE A 100 10.38 2.40 25.07
CA PHE A 100 11.23 2.78 23.95
C PHE A 100 12.72 2.60 24.29
N ASP A 101 13.19 3.02 25.47
CA ASP A 101 14.58 2.86 25.88
C ASP A 101 14.96 1.37 25.98
N LEU A 102 14.07 0.51 26.48
CA LEU A 102 14.26 -0.95 26.49
C LEU A 102 14.35 -1.55 25.08
N PHE A 103 13.52 -1.07 24.17
CA PHE A 103 13.59 -1.46 22.76
C PHE A 103 14.92 -1.04 22.12
N ILE A 104 15.37 0.20 22.34
CA ILE A 104 16.67 0.69 21.84
C ILE A 104 17.83 -0.12 22.43
N ASP A 105 17.78 -0.48 23.70
CA ASP A 105 18.81 -1.33 24.31
C ASP A 105 18.82 -2.72 23.65
N GLY A 106 17.66 -3.28 23.32
CA GLY A 106 17.58 -4.51 22.53
C GLY A 106 18.22 -4.40 21.14
N LEU A 107 18.15 -3.22 20.50
CA LEU A 107 18.79 -2.96 19.22
C LEU A 107 20.31 -2.82 19.32
N LYS A 108 20.86 -2.39 20.45
CA LYS A 108 22.32 -2.32 20.66
C LYS A 108 22.96 -3.70 20.61
N ASP A 109 22.23 -4.74 21.01
CA ASP A 109 22.68 -6.14 20.97
C ASP A 109 22.69 -6.73 19.53
N VAL A 110 22.14 -6.03 18.55
CA VAL A 110 22.12 -6.44 17.13
C VAL A 110 23.56 -6.55 16.60
N PRO A 111 23.94 -7.66 15.95
CA PRO A 111 25.28 -7.82 15.41
C PRO A 111 25.57 -6.82 14.28
N GLY A 112 26.83 -6.40 14.16
CA GLY A 112 27.28 -5.45 13.15
C GLY A 112 26.83 -4.01 13.41
N LYS A 113 27.27 -3.12 12.54
CA LYS A 113 26.89 -1.70 12.55
C LYS A 113 25.74 -1.41 11.59
N ASP A 114 25.67 -2.15 10.50
CA ASP A 114 24.75 -1.88 9.41
C ASP A 114 23.39 -2.55 9.67
N LEU A 115 22.34 -1.77 9.57
CA LEU A 115 20.96 -2.19 9.73
C LEU A 115 20.19 -1.96 8.42
N HIS A 116 19.53 -3.00 7.92
CA HIS A 116 18.61 -2.89 6.80
C HIS A 116 17.18 -2.95 7.33
N LEU A 117 16.42 -1.90 7.06
CA LEU A 117 14.99 -1.82 7.45
C LEU A 117 14.13 -2.49 6.41
N VAL A 118 13.30 -3.46 6.80
CA VAL A 118 12.28 -4.10 5.95
C VAL A 118 10.93 -3.71 6.51
N VAL A 119 10.18 -2.89 5.79
CA VAL A 119 9.03 -2.14 6.31
C VAL A 119 7.78 -2.48 5.51
N ASP A 120 6.77 -2.90 6.22
CA ASP A 120 5.44 -3.07 5.69
C ASP A 120 4.82 -1.70 5.34
N ALA A 121 4.32 -1.59 4.12
CA ALA A 121 3.62 -0.42 3.58
C ALA A 121 2.22 -0.79 3.03
N THR A 122 1.60 -1.82 3.58
CA THR A 122 0.22 -2.23 3.28
C THR A 122 -0.81 -1.28 3.88
N GLY A 123 -2.08 -1.52 3.62
CA GLY A 123 -3.18 -0.66 4.04
C GLY A 123 -3.40 -0.63 5.55
N SER A 124 -3.12 -1.72 6.26
CA SER A 124 -3.18 -1.83 7.72
C SER A 124 -2.23 -0.85 8.40
N MET A 125 -1.04 -0.66 7.83
CA MET A 125 -0.02 0.28 8.30
C MET A 125 -0.34 1.76 8.04
N HIS A 126 -1.42 2.08 7.31
CA HIS A 126 -1.77 3.47 6.95
C HIS A 126 -1.94 4.36 8.20
N GLY A 127 -2.56 3.86 9.26
CA GLY A 127 -2.80 4.61 10.50
C GLY A 127 -1.52 5.05 11.23
N ILE A 128 -0.42 4.32 11.07
CA ILE A 128 0.86 4.59 11.71
C ILE A 128 1.91 5.20 10.76
N SER A 129 1.61 5.28 9.47
CA SER A 129 2.54 5.78 8.43
C SER A 129 3.10 7.18 8.76
N GLY A 130 2.27 8.07 9.31
CA GLY A 130 2.67 9.43 9.68
C GLY A 130 3.72 9.49 10.81
N PHE A 131 3.79 8.46 11.65
CA PHE A 131 4.73 8.38 12.77
C PHE A 131 5.90 7.44 12.52
N LEU A 132 5.78 6.60 11.50
CA LEU A 132 6.77 5.55 11.22
C LEU A 132 8.15 6.13 10.94
N VAL A 133 8.27 7.12 10.04
CA VAL A 133 9.56 7.73 9.71
C VAL A 133 10.21 8.44 10.91
N PRO A 134 9.48 9.26 11.71
CA PRO A 134 10.04 9.79 12.97
C PRO A 134 10.59 8.72 13.89
N ILE A 135 9.86 7.63 14.09
CA ILE A 135 10.31 6.51 14.93
C ILE A 135 11.55 5.84 14.33
N LEU A 136 11.56 5.56 13.02
CA LEU A 136 12.70 4.95 12.35
C LEU A 136 13.97 5.82 12.45
N ARG A 137 13.83 7.14 12.28
CA ARG A 137 14.94 8.09 12.48
C ARG A 137 15.44 8.09 13.92
N LEU A 138 14.51 8.04 14.88
CA LEU A 138 14.85 7.98 16.30
C LEU A 138 15.56 6.67 16.64
N ILE A 139 15.08 5.55 16.11
CA ILE A 139 15.70 4.22 16.22
C ILE A 139 17.15 4.27 15.68
N ALA A 140 17.34 4.75 14.46
CA ALA A 140 18.65 4.85 13.84
C ALA A 140 19.62 5.69 14.68
N ASN A 141 19.19 6.88 15.10
CA ASN A 141 20.03 7.80 15.87
C ASN A 141 20.38 7.27 17.28
N ARG A 142 19.46 6.56 17.94
CA ARG A 142 19.64 6.09 19.31
C ARG A 142 20.27 4.71 19.44
N SER A 143 20.09 3.85 18.45
CA SER A 143 20.67 2.50 18.45
C SER A 143 22.18 2.51 18.22
N GLY A 144 22.74 3.59 17.68
CA GLY A 144 24.13 3.67 17.23
C GLY A 144 24.41 2.77 16.03
N LYS A 145 23.35 2.42 15.27
CA LYS A 145 23.44 1.63 14.04
C LYS A 145 23.32 2.55 12.83
N ASP A 146 24.05 2.22 11.79
CA ASP A 146 23.96 2.89 10.50
C ASP A 146 22.88 2.20 9.67
N VAL A 147 21.81 2.92 9.27
CA VAL A 147 20.83 2.38 8.33
C VAL A 147 21.47 2.37 6.94
N SER A 148 21.83 1.18 6.44
CA SER A 148 22.51 1.00 5.16
C SER A 148 21.52 0.84 3.99
N ALA A 149 20.31 0.36 4.27
CA ALA A 149 19.26 0.20 3.28
C ALA A 149 17.86 0.21 3.93
N LEU A 150 16.85 0.52 3.11
CA LEU A 150 15.44 0.43 3.46
C LEU A 150 14.68 -0.22 2.31
N THR A 151 14.03 -1.35 2.60
CA THR A 151 13.09 -2.01 1.69
C THR A 151 11.68 -1.85 2.23
N TRP A 152 10.74 -1.40 1.41
CA TRP A 152 9.32 -1.50 1.74
C TRP A 152 8.63 -2.52 0.84
N PHE A 153 7.53 -3.08 1.32
CA PHE A 153 6.69 -4.00 0.56
C PHE A 153 5.20 -3.70 0.78
N SER A 154 4.41 -3.95 -0.27
CA SER A 154 2.95 -3.87 -0.26
C SER A 154 2.43 -4.66 -1.45
N ASP A 155 1.65 -5.70 -1.24
CA ASP A 155 1.25 -6.67 -2.27
C ASP A 155 2.48 -7.16 -3.08
N ASN A 156 2.41 -7.08 -4.41
CA ASN A 156 3.52 -7.44 -5.30
C ASN A 156 4.55 -6.31 -5.53
N ASN A 157 4.38 -5.16 -4.89
CA ASN A 157 5.28 -4.02 -5.05
C ASN A 157 6.30 -4.00 -3.91
N MET A 158 7.56 -3.90 -4.28
CA MET A 158 8.69 -3.78 -3.34
C MET A 158 9.70 -2.83 -3.94
N GLN A 159 10.29 -2.01 -3.09
CA GLN A 159 11.42 -1.17 -3.49
C GLN A 159 12.45 -1.08 -2.39
N THR A 160 13.70 -1.15 -2.78
CA THR A 160 14.85 -1.03 -1.90
C THR A 160 15.58 0.28 -2.21
N TYR A 161 15.87 1.03 -1.17
CA TYR A 161 16.65 2.27 -1.23
C TYR A 161 17.94 2.12 -0.45
N THR A 162 19.01 2.63 -1.03
CA THR A 162 20.33 2.74 -0.41
C THR A 162 20.81 4.20 -0.49
N GLY A 163 21.77 4.59 0.33
CA GLY A 163 22.31 5.94 0.33
C GLY A 163 22.29 6.59 1.70
N THR A 164 22.07 7.90 1.77
CA THR A 164 21.94 8.56 3.06
C THR A 164 20.60 8.25 3.72
N MET A 165 20.57 8.20 5.04
CA MET A 165 19.33 7.96 5.81
C MET A 165 18.23 8.96 5.42
N GLY A 166 18.59 10.23 5.17
CA GLY A 166 17.64 11.25 4.76
C GLY A 166 16.98 10.93 3.42
N ASP A 167 17.80 10.61 2.41
CA ASP A 167 17.33 10.28 1.07
C ASP A 167 16.47 9.03 1.06
N MET A 168 16.89 7.97 1.78
CA MET A 168 16.11 6.72 1.89
C MET A 168 14.72 6.97 2.50
N PHE A 169 14.63 7.75 3.58
CA PHE A 169 13.36 8.07 4.19
C PHE A 169 12.50 9.00 3.35
N ASP A 170 13.09 9.92 2.61
CA ASP A 170 12.34 10.78 1.69
C ASP A 170 11.78 9.98 0.52
N HIS A 171 12.55 9.05 -0.05
CA HIS A 171 12.09 8.13 -1.09
C HIS A 171 11.00 7.19 -0.56
N PHE A 172 11.17 6.64 0.64
CA PHE A 172 10.16 5.81 1.30
C PHE A 172 8.82 6.56 1.45
N MET A 173 8.85 7.79 1.97
CA MET A 173 7.64 8.60 2.13
C MET A 173 6.96 8.99 0.82
N GLN A 174 7.70 9.03 -0.29
CA GLN A 174 7.16 9.33 -1.61
C GLN A 174 6.67 8.08 -2.33
N GLY A 175 7.34 6.94 -2.15
CA GLY A 175 7.13 5.71 -2.89
C GLY A 175 6.24 4.68 -2.20
N ALA A 176 6.28 4.59 -0.87
CA ALA A 176 5.48 3.63 -0.12
C ALA A 176 3.98 3.96 -0.20
N PRO A 177 3.16 3.05 -0.72
CA PRO A 177 1.76 3.36 -1.04
C PRO A 177 0.86 3.40 0.20
N PHE A 178 1.16 2.64 1.25
CA PHE A 178 0.31 2.38 2.41
C PHE A 178 -1.11 1.96 2.00
N THR A 179 -1.16 1.06 1.03
CA THR A 179 -2.36 0.45 0.45
C THR A 179 -2.05 -1.01 0.18
N GLY A 180 -3.04 -1.80 -0.24
CA GLY A 180 -2.83 -3.23 -0.43
C GLY A 180 -3.24 -4.03 0.79
N SER A 181 -3.21 -5.34 0.68
CA SER A 181 -3.72 -6.26 1.68
C SER A 181 -2.93 -7.58 1.77
N ASN A 182 -1.77 -7.66 1.11
CA ASN A 182 -0.96 -8.87 1.16
C ASN A 182 0.46 -8.53 1.62
N GLU A 183 0.89 -9.24 2.65
CA GLU A 183 2.18 -9.10 3.32
C GLU A 183 3.17 -10.15 2.79
N TYR A 184 3.80 -9.88 1.66
CA TYR A 184 4.77 -10.80 1.06
C TYR A 184 6.18 -10.63 1.64
N ILE A 185 6.32 -10.96 2.93
CA ILE A 185 7.57 -10.82 3.70
C ILE A 185 8.71 -11.64 3.09
N GLY A 186 8.43 -12.87 2.63
CA GLY A 186 9.45 -13.71 2.00
C GLY A 186 10.01 -13.11 0.71
N ARG A 187 9.16 -12.45 -0.08
CA ARG A 187 9.60 -11.71 -1.28
C ARG A 187 10.34 -10.43 -0.92
N ALA A 188 9.91 -9.75 0.14
CA ALA A 188 10.58 -8.53 0.61
C ALA A 188 12.04 -8.82 1.02
N PHE A 189 12.30 -9.94 1.71
CA PHE A 189 13.68 -10.33 2.04
C PHE A 189 14.49 -10.69 0.80
N ARG A 190 13.93 -11.33 -0.22
CA ARG A 190 14.64 -11.58 -1.48
C ARG A 190 14.99 -10.29 -2.20
N ALA A 191 14.05 -9.34 -2.30
CA ALA A 191 14.34 -8.02 -2.88
C ALA A 191 15.41 -7.27 -2.08
N ALA A 192 15.34 -7.33 -0.75
CA ALA A 192 16.36 -6.72 0.12
C ALA A 192 17.75 -7.31 -0.07
N GLU A 193 17.86 -8.62 -0.34
CA GLU A 193 19.12 -9.31 -0.61
C GLU A 193 19.67 -8.98 -2.01
N GLU A 194 18.78 -8.92 -3.02
CA GLU A 194 19.16 -8.67 -4.42
C GLU A 194 19.61 -7.22 -4.64
N ASP A 195 18.92 -6.25 -3.99
CA ASP A 195 19.04 -4.83 -4.30
C ASP A 195 19.95 -4.05 -3.35
N ALA A 196 20.44 -4.67 -2.27
CA ALA A 196 21.30 -4.00 -1.29
C ALA A 196 22.45 -4.90 -0.78
N PRO A 197 23.56 -4.30 -0.31
CA PRO A 197 24.61 -5.04 0.35
C PRO A 197 24.09 -5.79 1.59
N ARG A 198 24.68 -6.95 1.87
CA ARG A 198 24.36 -7.74 3.06
C ARG A 198 24.57 -6.91 4.33
N PRO A 199 23.55 -6.68 5.16
CA PRO A 199 23.68 -5.92 6.40
C PRO A 199 24.23 -6.77 7.54
N GLY A 200 24.59 -6.13 8.65
CA GLY A 200 24.84 -6.82 9.92
C GLY A 200 23.58 -7.49 10.47
N ALA A 201 22.42 -6.85 10.31
CA ALA A 201 21.12 -7.40 10.65
C ALA A 201 19.99 -6.71 9.85
N TYR A 202 18.84 -7.40 9.79
CA TYR A 202 17.58 -6.82 9.32
C TYR A 202 16.70 -6.41 10.48
N LEU A 203 15.95 -5.32 10.32
CA LEU A 203 14.84 -4.95 11.19
C LEU A 203 13.54 -5.03 10.38
N LEU A 204 12.76 -6.10 10.62
CA LEU A 204 11.44 -6.29 10.03
C LEU A 204 10.39 -5.55 10.86
N ILE A 205 9.58 -4.73 10.21
CA ILE A 205 8.53 -3.91 10.82
C ILE A 205 7.24 -4.10 10.05
N GLY A 206 6.17 -4.51 10.72
CA GLY A 206 4.83 -4.69 10.13
C GLY A 206 3.84 -5.11 11.21
N ASP A 207 2.58 -5.30 10.85
CA ASP A 207 1.49 -5.55 11.78
C ASP A 207 0.67 -6.84 11.51
N GLU A 208 0.92 -7.51 10.38
CA GLU A 208 0.26 -8.75 10.00
C GLU A 208 1.25 -9.87 9.64
N PRO A 209 0.86 -11.16 9.69
CA PRO A 209 1.72 -12.28 9.30
C PRO A 209 1.94 -12.30 7.78
N SER A 210 2.93 -13.07 7.32
CA SER A 210 3.24 -13.18 5.90
C SER A 210 2.21 -13.98 5.12
N ASP A 211 1.78 -13.47 3.97
CA ASP A 211 0.94 -14.20 3.00
C ASP A 211 1.75 -15.10 2.05
N ASP A 212 3.07 -15.03 2.12
CA ASP A 212 3.93 -15.93 1.35
C ASP A 212 4.86 -16.78 2.25
N SER A 213 5.53 -17.74 1.63
CA SER A 213 6.47 -18.59 2.36
C SER A 213 7.80 -17.87 2.58
N VAL A 214 8.19 -17.72 3.84
CA VAL A 214 9.51 -17.19 4.21
C VAL A 214 10.52 -18.33 4.25
N THR A 215 11.52 -18.27 3.38
CA THR A 215 12.66 -19.23 3.36
C THR A 215 13.78 -18.70 4.23
N TYR A 216 13.82 -19.11 5.48
CA TYR A 216 14.76 -18.57 6.47
C TYR A 216 16.23 -18.76 6.12
N SER A 217 16.58 -19.84 5.38
CA SER A 217 17.96 -20.11 4.92
C SER A 217 18.49 -19.10 3.91
N ASP A 218 17.56 -18.43 3.21
CA ASP A 218 17.91 -17.47 2.16
C ASP A 218 18.09 -16.05 2.74
N ILE A 219 17.77 -15.85 4.02
CA ILE A 219 17.99 -14.58 4.70
C ILE A 219 19.41 -14.56 5.28
N PRO A 220 20.33 -13.76 4.71
CA PRO A 220 21.77 -13.92 4.96
C PRO A 220 22.24 -13.35 6.31
N SER A 221 21.38 -12.63 7.04
CA SER A 221 21.72 -11.99 8.31
C SER A 221 20.57 -12.12 9.31
N PRO A 222 20.85 -12.03 10.63
CA PRO A 222 19.82 -12.12 11.66
C PRO A 222 18.71 -11.10 11.46
N VAL A 223 17.44 -11.51 11.66
CA VAL A 223 16.28 -10.64 11.62
C VAL A 223 15.84 -10.29 13.03
N PHE A 224 15.78 -9.01 13.32
CA PHE A 224 15.11 -8.47 14.48
C PHE A 224 13.70 -8.05 14.03
N ALA A 225 12.68 -8.64 14.64
CA ALA A 225 11.31 -8.48 14.20
C ALA A 225 10.55 -7.59 15.19
N LEU A 226 9.92 -6.54 14.69
CA LEU A 226 9.14 -5.57 15.44
C LEU A 226 7.69 -5.60 14.95
N PRO A 227 6.83 -6.43 15.54
CA PRO A 227 5.40 -6.34 15.26
C PRO A 227 4.85 -5.03 15.81
N LEU A 228 4.08 -4.31 14.98
CA LEU A 228 3.40 -3.08 15.33
C LEU A 228 1.88 -3.31 15.42
N GLY A 229 1.16 -2.33 15.96
CA GLY A 229 -0.30 -2.41 16.03
C GLY A 229 -0.84 -3.19 17.22
N ARG A 230 -2.00 -3.82 17.03
CA ARG A 230 -2.61 -4.65 18.09
C ARG A 230 -1.89 -5.99 18.16
N SER A 231 -1.64 -6.46 19.39
CA SER A 231 -1.10 -7.80 19.60
C SER A 231 -2.02 -8.83 18.93
N ASP A 232 -1.50 -9.44 17.88
CA ASP A 232 -2.13 -10.55 17.17
C ASP A 232 -1.25 -11.80 17.36
N PRO A 233 -1.80 -12.91 17.89
CA PRO A 233 -1.01 -14.12 18.17
C PRO A 233 -0.34 -14.73 16.94
N ASP A 234 -0.96 -14.62 15.76
CA ASP A 234 -0.42 -15.19 14.53
C ASP A 234 0.77 -14.36 14.03
N THR A 235 0.67 -13.03 14.09
CA THR A 235 1.77 -12.11 13.79
C THR A 235 2.93 -12.31 14.75
N GLU A 236 2.68 -12.35 16.05
CA GLU A 236 3.71 -12.58 17.06
C GLU A 236 4.42 -13.94 16.88
N TYR A 237 3.65 -14.99 16.57
CA TYR A 237 4.21 -16.31 16.31
C TYR A 237 5.12 -16.31 15.08
N GLU A 238 4.68 -15.73 13.96
CA GLU A 238 5.46 -15.74 12.73
C GLU A 238 6.69 -14.86 12.82
N TYR A 239 6.58 -13.64 13.34
CA TYR A 239 7.71 -12.74 13.56
C TYR A 239 8.73 -13.35 14.53
N GLY A 240 8.25 -13.97 15.60
CA GLY A 240 9.10 -14.72 16.53
C GLY A 240 9.83 -15.87 15.85
N LYS A 241 9.15 -16.59 14.95
CA LYS A 241 9.73 -17.68 14.18
C LYS A 241 10.78 -17.22 13.18
N ILE A 242 10.50 -16.11 12.44
CA ILE A 242 11.47 -15.49 11.53
C ILE A 242 12.72 -15.09 12.31
N ALA A 243 12.54 -14.36 13.41
CA ALA A 243 13.64 -13.92 14.26
C ALA A 243 14.46 -15.12 14.79
N GLN A 244 13.82 -16.11 15.38
CA GLN A 244 14.49 -17.28 15.92
C GLN A 244 15.27 -18.08 14.86
N LYS A 245 14.67 -18.31 13.69
CA LYS A 245 15.26 -19.12 12.62
C LYS A 245 16.44 -18.46 11.93
N THR A 246 16.49 -17.12 11.96
CA THR A 246 17.60 -16.34 11.40
C THR A 246 18.66 -15.96 12.45
N GLY A 247 18.46 -16.32 13.72
CA GLY A 247 19.39 -16.02 14.82
C GLY A 247 19.26 -14.61 15.39
N GLY A 248 18.15 -13.93 15.14
CA GLY A 248 17.81 -12.64 15.73
C GLY A 248 16.88 -12.75 16.94
N LYS A 249 16.15 -11.68 17.20
CA LYS A 249 15.20 -11.58 18.34
C LYS A 249 13.92 -10.85 17.91
N MET A 250 12.81 -11.17 18.57
CA MET A 250 11.62 -10.33 18.53
C MET A 250 11.77 -9.16 19.49
N LEU A 251 11.42 -7.98 19.00
CA LEU A 251 11.43 -6.72 19.74
C LEU A 251 9.98 -6.27 19.98
N HIS A 252 9.75 -5.53 21.05
CA HIS A 252 8.41 -5.05 21.39
C HIS A 252 8.43 -3.55 21.66
N ILE A 253 7.46 -2.84 21.10
CA ILE A 253 7.11 -1.48 21.48
C ILE A 253 5.64 -1.50 21.92
N TYR A 254 5.36 -1.06 23.14
CA TYR A 254 4.00 -0.99 23.65
C TYR A 254 3.43 0.41 23.43
N PHE A 255 2.35 0.47 22.68
CA PHE A 255 1.53 1.68 22.50
C PHE A 255 0.49 1.75 23.64
N LYS A 256 0.29 2.96 24.18
CA LYS A 256 -0.68 3.20 25.24
C LYS A 256 -2.06 3.52 24.67
#